data_74558e73e3236220f87594c0d8f910e3
#
_entry.id   74558e73e3236220f87594c0d8f910e3
#
_cell.length_a   1.000
_cell.length_b   1.000
_cell.length_c   1.000
_cell.angle_alpha   90.00
_cell.angle_beta   90.00
_cell.angle_gamma   90.00
#
_symmetry.space_group_name_H-M   'P 1'
#
loop_
_entity.id
_entity.type
_entity.pdbx_description
1 polymer ?
#
loop_
_entity_poly.entity_id
_entity_poly.type
_entity_poly.pdbx_seq_one_letter_code
_entity_poly.pdbx_strand_id
1 'polypeptide(L)'
;MANTASYVSTGKPSVSGGVWVAPLGTTLPTDATTALDTTKFTCLGYVSEDGLENANEMDVSDIKAWGGNIVYRSLTELTDNFSCALIESENSDVLKTVYGDSNVTVDGSGNITVQIKAEDPQEKVWVFELVLRGGRSKRIVIPDGAITSREAITYNDSDAIAYGITVSAYPDANNITHKEYLEGPSASV
;
A
#
# COMPACT_ATOMS: atom_id res chain seq x y z
N MET A 1 32.58 -2.59 4.89
CA MET A 1 31.83 -3.87 4.76
C MET A 1 31.97 -4.34 3.32
N ALA A 2 32.24 -5.63 3.09
CA ALA A 2 32.27 -6.19 1.75
C ALA A 2 30.84 -6.37 1.20
N ASN A 3 30.68 -6.35 -0.12
CA ASN A 3 29.40 -6.63 -0.79
C ASN A 3 28.94 -8.05 -0.44
N THR A 4 27.70 -8.20 -0.01
CA THR A 4 27.16 -9.50 0.42
C THR A 4 25.89 -9.80 -0.35
N ALA A 5 25.92 -10.83 -1.19
CA ALA A 5 24.79 -11.25 -2.03
C ALA A 5 23.55 -11.69 -1.22
N SER A 6 23.72 -12.06 0.04
CA SER A 6 22.60 -12.41 0.95
C SER A 6 21.71 -11.24 1.31
N TYR A 7 22.14 -10.00 1.10
CA TYR A 7 21.32 -8.81 1.29
C TYR A 7 20.52 -8.42 0.05
N VAL A 8 20.76 -9.07 -1.09
CA VAL A 8 19.96 -8.87 -2.31
C VAL A 8 18.73 -9.76 -2.21
N SER A 9 17.56 -9.15 -2.32
CA SER A 9 16.28 -9.85 -2.19
C SER A 9 15.31 -9.49 -3.29
N THR A 10 14.32 -10.38 -3.51
CA THR A 10 13.10 -10.16 -4.27
C THR A 10 11.94 -10.18 -3.27
N GLY A 11 10.86 -9.46 -3.56
CA GLY A 11 9.64 -9.49 -2.77
C GLY A 11 8.53 -10.25 -3.49
N LYS A 12 7.78 -11.08 -2.76
CA LYS A 12 6.55 -11.73 -3.21
C LYS A 12 5.44 -11.37 -2.22
N PRO A 13 4.17 -11.30 -2.63
CA PRO A 13 3.08 -11.16 -1.68
C PRO A 13 3.06 -12.35 -0.72
N SER A 14 2.64 -12.12 0.52
CA SER A 14 2.45 -13.20 1.50
C SER A 14 1.35 -14.15 1.04
N VAL A 15 1.51 -15.44 1.31
CA VAL A 15 0.51 -16.47 0.97
C VAL A 15 -0.81 -16.26 1.73
N SER A 16 -0.74 -15.65 2.92
CA SER A 16 -1.91 -15.30 3.74
C SER A 16 -2.67 -14.07 3.26
N GLY A 17 -2.14 -13.37 2.25
CA GLY A 17 -2.66 -12.12 1.71
C GLY A 17 -1.56 -11.07 1.60
N GLY A 18 -1.49 -10.41 0.45
CA GLY A 18 -0.47 -9.39 0.18
C GLY A 18 -0.88 -7.99 0.62
N VAL A 19 -2.18 -7.69 0.57
CA VAL A 19 -2.74 -6.35 0.85
C VAL A 19 -3.88 -6.47 1.86
N TRP A 20 -3.79 -5.66 2.90
CA TRP A 20 -4.76 -5.60 3.98
C TRP A 20 -5.16 -4.17 4.27
N VAL A 21 -6.41 -3.98 4.64
CA VAL A 21 -6.95 -2.68 5.04
C VAL A 21 -7.67 -2.77 6.37
N ALA A 22 -7.71 -1.66 7.09
CA ALA A 22 -8.49 -1.52 8.32
C ALA A 22 -9.03 -0.09 8.44
N PRO A 23 -10.09 0.13 9.24
CA PRO A 23 -10.54 1.48 9.56
C PRO A 23 -9.44 2.33 10.18
N LEU A 24 -9.46 3.63 9.91
CA LEU A 24 -8.54 4.59 10.52
C LEU A 24 -8.61 4.50 12.05
N GLY A 25 -7.45 4.58 12.72
CA GLY A 25 -7.36 4.43 14.18
C GLY A 25 -7.24 2.98 14.68
N THR A 26 -7.23 1.98 13.80
CA THR A 26 -6.94 0.59 14.17
C THR A 26 -5.51 0.48 14.70
N THR A 27 -5.32 -0.32 15.76
CA THR A 27 -4.00 -0.58 16.33
C THR A 27 -3.05 -1.15 15.28
N LEU A 28 -1.96 -0.44 15.02
CA LEU A 28 -1.00 -0.79 13.98
C LEU A 28 -0.11 -1.97 14.38
N PRO A 29 0.28 -2.82 13.43
CA PRO A 29 1.33 -3.82 13.63
C PRO A 29 2.67 -3.11 13.91
N THR A 30 3.50 -3.73 14.76
CA THR A 30 4.80 -3.19 15.19
C THR A 30 5.99 -4.05 14.80
N ASP A 31 5.77 -5.12 14.06
CA ASP A 31 6.78 -6.05 13.57
C ASP A 31 6.35 -6.70 12.23
N ALA A 32 7.25 -7.48 11.62
CA ALA A 32 7.01 -8.14 10.34
C ALA A 32 6.43 -9.56 10.47
N THR A 33 6.41 -10.15 11.67
CA THR A 33 6.19 -11.59 11.85
C THR A 33 4.92 -11.95 12.60
N THR A 34 4.44 -11.07 13.49
CA THR A 34 3.20 -11.29 14.22
C THR A 34 2.01 -11.27 13.24
N ALA A 35 1.18 -12.31 13.26
CA ALA A 35 0.01 -12.41 12.40
C ALA A 35 -0.93 -11.21 12.62
N LEU A 36 -1.50 -10.70 11.52
CA LEU A 36 -2.52 -9.65 11.58
C LEU A 36 -3.80 -10.18 12.24
N ASP A 37 -4.46 -9.35 13.01
CA ASP A 37 -5.78 -9.63 13.58
C ASP A 37 -6.86 -9.55 12.48
N THR A 38 -7.27 -10.68 11.96
CA THR A 38 -8.27 -10.80 10.88
C THR A 38 -9.67 -10.32 11.28
N THR A 39 -9.89 -10.01 12.56
CA THR A 39 -11.14 -9.37 12.99
C THR A 39 -11.13 -7.86 12.78
N LYS A 40 -9.95 -7.27 12.58
CA LYS A 40 -9.75 -5.83 12.38
C LYS A 40 -9.24 -5.49 10.98
N PHE A 41 -8.44 -6.38 10.42
CA PHE A 41 -7.85 -6.21 9.09
C PHE A 41 -8.57 -7.08 8.07
N THR A 42 -9.02 -6.48 6.99
CA THR A 42 -9.65 -7.16 5.85
C THR A 42 -8.61 -7.40 4.78
N CYS A 43 -8.47 -8.64 4.32
CA CYS A 43 -7.60 -8.99 3.21
C CYS A 43 -8.25 -8.64 1.88
N LEU A 44 -7.50 -7.99 0.98
CA LEU A 44 -7.98 -7.63 -0.36
C LEU A 44 -7.63 -8.68 -1.43
N GLY A 45 -7.11 -9.83 -1.01
CA GLY A 45 -6.84 -10.95 -1.90
C GLY A 45 -5.59 -10.78 -2.76
N TYR A 46 -5.69 -11.21 -4.02
CA TYR A 46 -4.57 -11.25 -4.95
C TYR A 46 -4.29 -9.90 -5.62
N VAL A 47 -3.00 -9.63 -5.81
CA VAL A 47 -2.46 -8.51 -6.59
C VAL A 47 -1.93 -9.05 -7.91
N SER A 48 -1.94 -8.23 -8.97
CA SER A 48 -1.37 -8.59 -10.27
C SER A 48 0.11 -8.93 -10.19
N GLU A 49 0.65 -9.56 -11.23
CA GLU A 49 2.07 -9.94 -11.33
C GLU A 49 3.03 -8.75 -11.30
N ASP A 50 2.55 -7.53 -11.61
CA ASP A 50 3.34 -6.29 -11.50
C ASP A 50 3.71 -5.94 -10.06
N GLY A 51 2.96 -6.48 -9.09
CA GLY A 51 3.24 -6.37 -7.66
C GLY A 51 2.86 -5.04 -7.05
N LEU A 52 3.70 -4.56 -6.13
CA LEU A 52 3.55 -3.30 -5.40
C LEU A 52 4.70 -2.36 -5.77
N GLU A 53 4.37 -1.18 -6.22
CA GLU A 53 5.30 -0.07 -6.45
C GLU A 53 5.17 0.96 -5.33
N ASN A 54 6.28 1.46 -4.80
CA ASN A 54 6.33 2.62 -3.92
C ASN A 54 7.12 3.74 -4.58
N ALA A 55 6.45 4.86 -4.83
CA ALA A 55 7.04 6.10 -5.30
C ALA A 55 7.13 7.10 -4.14
N ASN A 56 8.34 7.33 -3.66
CA ASN A 56 8.62 8.27 -2.59
C ASN A 56 9.43 9.44 -3.17
N GLU A 57 8.77 10.59 -3.35
CA GLU A 57 9.34 11.76 -4.03
C GLU A 57 9.47 12.92 -3.07
N MET A 58 10.57 13.65 -3.18
CA MET A 58 10.88 14.82 -2.34
C MET A 58 11.11 16.05 -3.21
N ASP A 59 10.32 17.09 -2.99
CA ASP A 59 10.56 18.40 -3.56
C ASP A 59 11.32 19.29 -2.58
N VAL A 60 12.34 19.97 -3.11
CA VAL A 60 13.19 20.87 -2.32
C VAL A 60 13.23 22.27 -2.94
N SER A 61 13.25 23.28 -2.09
CA SER A 61 13.44 24.68 -2.48
C SER A 61 14.80 25.19 -2.03
N ASP A 62 15.48 25.88 -2.93
CA ASP A 62 16.80 26.45 -2.70
C ASP A 62 16.73 27.98 -2.57
N ILE A 63 17.29 28.51 -1.49
CA ILE A 63 17.56 29.96 -1.36
C ILE A 63 19.00 30.23 -1.82
N LYS A 64 19.13 31.15 -2.78
CA LYS A 64 20.42 31.53 -3.34
C LYS A 64 20.87 32.86 -2.83
N ALA A 65 22.15 32.99 -2.51
CA ALA A 65 22.80 34.27 -2.24
C ALA A 65 22.99 35.09 -3.55
N TRP A 66 23.25 36.39 -3.41
CA TRP A 66 23.69 37.19 -4.53
C TRP A 66 24.98 36.62 -5.12
N GLY A 67 24.96 36.28 -6.40
CA GLY A 67 26.03 35.54 -7.08
C GLY A 67 25.73 34.09 -7.36
N GLY A 68 24.54 33.57 -6.93
CA GLY A 68 23.98 32.30 -7.37
C GLY A 68 24.30 31.11 -6.49
N ASN A 69 25.09 31.24 -5.42
CA ASN A 69 25.39 30.17 -4.50
C ASN A 69 24.17 29.79 -3.68
N ILE A 70 23.87 28.47 -3.57
CA ILE A 70 22.82 27.96 -2.70
C ILE A 70 23.31 28.11 -1.25
N VAL A 71 22.55 28.87 -0.43
CA VAL A 71 22.87 29.11 0.98
C VAL A 71 21.94 28.37 1.94
N TYR A 72 20.78 27.93 1.45
CA TYR A 72 19.81 27.15 2.23
C TYR A 72 19.00 26.25 1.31
N ARG A 73 18.68 25.05 1.80
CA ARG A 73 17.78 24.11 1.11
C ARG A 73 16.76 23.59 2.11
N SER A 74 15.49 23.65 1.76
CA SER A 74 14.40 23.12 2.57
C SER A 74 13.57 22.11 1.78
N LEU A 75 13.08 21.07 2.45
CA LEU A 75 12.05 20.21 1.93
C LEU A 75 10.74 20.99 1.84
N THR A 76 10.09 21.00 0.68
CA THR A 76 8.80 21.67 0.45
C THR A 76 7.65 20.70 0.39
N GLU A 77 7.89 19.49 -0.14
CA GLU A 77 6.88 18.43 -0.26
C GLU A 77 7.52 17.06 -0.17
N LEU A 78 6.84 16.14 0.48
CA LEU A 78 7.12 14.71 0.48
C LEU A 78 5.87 13.99 0.00
N THR A 79 5.94 13.37 -1.17
CA THR A 79 4.87 12.53 -1.71
C THR A 79 5.26 11.07 -1.54
N ASP A 80 4.35 10.27 -0.98
CA ASP A 80 4.59 8.87 -0.70
C ASP A 80 3.40 8.04 -1.19
N ASN A 81 3.55 7.45 -2.37
CA ASN A 81 2.48 6.75 -3.08
C ASN A 81 2.80 5.27 -3.22
N PHE A 82 1.77 4.46 -3.07
CA PHE A 82 1.83 3.01 -3.24
C PHE A 82 0.83 2.59 -4.32
N SER A 83 1.32 1.99 -5.40
CA SER A 83 0.49 1.56 -6.53
C SER A 83 0.49 0.04 -6.66
N CYS A 84 -0.68 -0.53 -6.86
CA CYS A 84 -0.87 -1.95 -7.17
C CYS A 84 -2.20 -2.17 -7.89
N ALA A 85 -2.37 -3.36 -8.50
CA ALA A 85 -3.62 -3.74 -9.14
C ALA A 85 -4.24 -4.95 -8.45
N LEU A 86 -5.47 -4.77 -7.89
CA LEU A 86 -6.24 -5.81 -7.22
C LEU A 86 -7.02 -6.61 -8.26
N ILE A 87 -6.85 -7.93 -8.29
CA ILE A 87 -7.42 -8.79 -9.34
C ILE A 87 -8.60 -9.66 -8.89
N GLU A 88 -8.98 -9.61 -7.62
CA GLU A 88 -10.21 -10.25 -7.14
C GLU A 88 -11.43 -9.37 -7.44
N SER A 89 -11.82 -9.32 -8.71
CA SER A 89 -12.85 -8.39 -9.20
C SER A 89 -14.26 -8.64 -8.65
N GLU A 90 -14.54 -9.84 -8.16
CA GLU A 90 -15.84 -10.21 -7.58
C GLU A 90 -15.84 -10.15 -6.05
N ASN A 91 -14.71 -9.77 -5.44
CA ASN A 91 -14.61 -9.65 -3.99
C ASN A 91 -15.24 -8.33 -3.52
N SER A 92 -16.29 -8.43 -2.72
CA SER A 92 -17.03 -7.26 -2.21
C SER A 92 -16.16 -6.31 -1.39
N ASP A 93 -15.14 -6.83 -0.69
CA ASP A 93 -14.26 -6.00 0.16
C ASP A 93 -13.26 -5.22 -0.69
N VAL A 94 -12.80 -5.80 -1.81
CA VAL A 94 -12.04 -5.08 -2.84
C VAL A 94 -12.88 -3.94 -3.40
N LEU A 95 -14.11 -4.23 -3.83
CA LEU A 95 -15.00 -3.22 -4.40
C LEU A 95 -15.33 -2.10 -3.42
N LYS A 96 -15.61 -2.43 -2.15
CA LYS A 96 -15.83 -1.45 -1.08
C LYS A 96 -14.60 -0.58 -0.84
N THR A 97 -13.42 -1.18 -0.90
CA THR A 97 -12.17 -0.42 -0.73
C THR A 97 -11.92 0.53 -1.89
N VAL A 98 -12.17 0.08 -3.13
CA VAL A 98 -11.95 0.87 -4.35
C VAL A 98 -12.99 1.98 -4.54
N TYR A 99 -14.27 1.71 -4.24
CA TYR A 99 -15.38 2.62 -4.56
C TYR A 99 -16.02 3.28 -3.34
N GLY A 100 -15.64 2.85 -2.14
CA GLY A 100 -16.21 3.31 -0.87
C GLY A 100 -17.21 2.32 -0.28
N ASP A 101 -17.18 2.17 1.04
CA ASP A 101 -17.98 1.18 1.78
C ASP A 101 -19.49 1.39 1.57
N SER A 102 -19.96 2.65 1.49
CA SER A 102 -21.37 3.00 1.29
C SER A 102 -21.87 2.80 -0.13
N ASN A 103 -20.96 2.61 -1.10
CA ASN A 103 -21.26 2.56 -2.52
C ASN A 103 -21.38 1.13 -3.06
N VAL A 104 -21.11 0.13 -2.22
CA VAL A 104 -21.19 -1.28 -2.59
C VAL A 104 -22.17 -2.00 -1.67
N THR A 105 -23.18 -2.60 -2.27
CA THR A 105 -24.18 -3.39 -1.55
C THR A 105 -24.19 -4.82 -2.06
N VAL A 106 -24.31 -5.76 -1.12
CA VAL A 106 -24.45 -7.20 -1.42
C VAL A 106 -25.82 -7.62 -0.94
N ASP A 107 -26.66 -8.18 -1.82
CA ASP A 107 -27.98 -8.67 -1.45
C ASP A 107 -27.93 -10.07 -0.81
N GLY A 108 -29.07 -10.54 -0.32
CA GLY A 108 -29.18 -11.86 0.31
C GLY A 108 -28.93 -13.07 -0.62
N SER A 109 -28.82 -12.83 -1.92
CA SER A 109 -28.49 -13.81 -2.96
C SER A 109 -27.03 -13.76 -3.39
N GLY A 110 -26.25 -12.82 -2.83
CA GLY A 110 -24.84 -12.61 -3.17
C GLY A 110 -24.62 -11.69 -4.37
N ASN A 111 -25.65 -11.05 -4.92
CA ASN A 111 -25.47 -10.10 -6.01
C ASN A 111 -24.85 -8.81 -5.47
N ILE A 112 -23.87 -8.31 -6.20
CA ILE A 112 -23.14 -7.09 -5.83
C ILE A 112 -23.61 -5.95 -6.72
N THR A 113 -23.97 -4.82 -6.10
CA THR A 113 -24.27 -3.58 -6.79
C THR A 113 -23.26 -2.52 -6.38
N VAL A 114 -22.59 -1.93 -7.36
CA VAL A 114 -21.61 -0.86 -7.15
C VAL A 114 -22.18 0.45 -7.71
N GLN A 115 -22.17 1.50 -6.90
CA GLN A 115 -22.53 2.85 -7.32
C GLN A 115 -21.27 3.71 -7.33
N ILE A 116 -20.99 4.39 -8.43
CA ILE A 116 -19.84 5.28 -8.53
C ILE A 116 -20.33 6.69 -8.27
N LYS A 117 -19.89 7.28 -7.16
CA LYS A 117 -20.24 8.64 -6.75
C LYS A 117 -18.99 9.52 -6.67
N ALA A 118 -19.19 10.82 -6.82
CA ALA A 118 -18.16 11.81 -6.57
C ALA A 118 -18.15 12.14 -5.07
N GLU A 119 -17.33 11.42 -4.33
CA GLU A 119 -17.15 11.56 -2.88
C GLU A 119 -15.66 11.67 -2.58
N ASP A 120 -15.32 12.25 -1.43
CA ASP A 120 -13.94 12.30 -0.96
C ASP A 120 -13.39 10.90 -0.73
N PRO A 121 -12.10 10.65 -1.01
CA PRO A 121 -11.46 9.38 -0.76
C PRO A 121 -11.56 8.96 0.72
N GLN A 122 -11.83 7.70 0.97
CA GLN A 122 -11.86 7.17 2.33
C GLN A 122 -10.45 6.88 2.84
N GLU A 123 -10.11 7.47 3.97
CA GLU A 123 -8.87 7.20 4.69
C GLU A 123 -8.96 5.86 5.43
N LYS A 124 -7.93 5.03 5.27
CA LYS A 124 -7.81 3.71 5.89
C LYS A 124 -6.37 3.45 6.32
N VAL A 125 -6.21 2.52 7.25
CA VAL A 125 -4.91 1.89 7.49
C VAL A 125 -4.65 0.87 6.39
N TRP A 126 -3.44 0.89 5.82
CA TRP A 126 -3.01 -0.07 4.82
C TRP A 126 -1.83 -0.87 5.32
N VAL A 127 -1.82 -2.17 5.05
CA VAL A 127 -0.70 -3.06 5.36
C VAL A 127 -0.39 -3.91 4.15
N PHE A 128 0.87 -3.89 3.73
CA PHE A 128 1.38 -4.75 2.68
C PHE A 128 2.31 -5.79 3.28
N GLU A 129 2.02 -7.07 3.03
CA GLU A 129 2.81 -8.20 3.51
C GLU A 129 3.55 -8.88 2.37
N LEU A 130 4.86 -8.92 2.47
CA LEU A 130 5.73 -9.51 1.47
C LEU A 130 6.63 -10.57 2.11
N VAL A 131 6.97 -11.57 1.29
CA VAL A 131 7.98 -12.57 1.61
C VAL A 131 9.22 -12.30 0.77
N LEU A 132 10.33 -12.07 1.44
CA LEU A 132 11.63 -11.84 0.84
C LEU A 132 12.33 -13.17 0.51
N ARG A 133 13.43 -13.08 -0.24
CA ARG A 133 14.29 -14.24 -0.51
C ARG A 133 14.69 -14.93 0.82
N GLY A 134 14.58 -16.26 0.86
CA GLY A 134 14.86 -17.07 2.05
C GLY A 134 13.69 -17.16 3.04
N GLY A 135 12.48 -16.74 2.65
CA GLY A 135 11.26 -16.86 3.47
C GLY A 135 11.11 -15.80 4.56
N ARG A 136 11.94 -14.75 4.55
CA ARG A 136 11.87 -13.66 5.53
C ARG A 136 10.70 -12.73 5.24
N SER A 137 10.09 -12.23 6.30
CA SER A 137 8.94 -11.33 6.20
C SER A 137 9.37 -9.86 6.04
N LYS A 138 8.66 -9.14 5.19
CA LYS A 138 8.68 -7.67 5.15
C LYS A 138 7.23 -7.19 5.22
N ARG A 139 6.98 -6.24 6.10
CA ARG A 139 5.68 -5.59 6.27
C ARG A 139 5.82 -4.09 6.10
N ILE A 140 4.97 -3.51 5.29
CA ILE A 140 4.84 -2.06 5.12
C ILE A 140 3.51 -1.66 5.75
N VAL A 141 3.53 -0.66 6.63
CA VAL A 141 2.35 -0.19 7.36
C VAL A 141 2.17 1.30 7.09
N ILE A 142 1.06 1.66 6.49
CA ILE A 142 0.62 3.04 6.26
C ILE A 142 -0.45 3.35 7.32
N PRO A 143 -0.16 4.22 8.30
CA PRO A 143 -1.09 4.58 9.37
C PRO A 143 -2.36 5.27 8.87
N ASP A 144 -2.21 6.06 7.82
CA ASP A 144 -3.26 6.85 7.20
C ASP A 144 -2.98 6.96 5.70
N GLY A 145 -3.88 6.44 4.89
CA GLY A 145 -3.74 6.48 3.44
C GLY A 145 -5.08 6.35 2.73
N ALA A 146 -5.20 7.03 1.61
CA ALA A 146 -6.40 7.00 0.79
C ALA A 146 -6.09 6.69 -0.67
N ILE A 147 -7.03 6.08 -1.37
CA ILE A 147 -6.94 5.88 -2.82
C ILE A 147 -7.16 7.24 -3.50
N THR A 148 -6.10 7.79 -4.07
CA THR A 148 -6.12 9.09 -4.76
C THR A 148 -6.22 8.96 -6.27
N SER A 149 -5.91 7.78 -6.82
CA SER A 149 -6.06 7.49 -8.25
C SER A 149 -6.55 6.07 -8.49
N ARG A 150 -7.32 5.92 -9.55
CA ARG A 150 -7.77 4.63 -10.09
C ARG A 150 -7.43 4.59 -11.56
N GLU A 151 -6.87 3.48 -12.01
CA GLU A 151 -6.53 3.28 -13.41
C GLU A 151 -7.75 2.87 -14.25
N ALA A 152 -7.58 2.89 -15.57
CA ALA A 152 -8.61 2.39 -16.48
C ALA A 152 -8.77 0.87 -16.33
N ILE A 153 -10.01 0.42 -16.22
CA ILE A 153 -10.35 -1.00 -16.13
C ILE A 153 -10.56 -1.53 -17.55
N THR A 154 -9.84 -2.60 -17.89
CA THR A 154 -10.02 -3.28 -19.18
C THR A 154 -10.88 -4.53 -18.98
N TYR A 155 -11.92 -4.67 -19.80
CA TYR A 155 -12.77 -5.85 -19.85
C TYR A 155 -12.51 -6.58 -21.15
N ASN A 156 -11.86 -7.73 -21.10
CA ASN A 156 -11.60 -8.60 -22.24
C ASN A 156 -11.76 -10.07 -21.81
N ASP A 157 -11.53 -11.00 -22.71
CA ASP A 157 -11.67 -12.44 -22.46
C ASP A 157 -10.34 -13.17 -22.20
N SER A 158 -9.22 -12.45 -22.24
CA SER A 158 -7.86 -13.01 -22.10
C SER A 158 -7.21 -12.69 -20.76
N ASP A 159 -7.53 -11.54 -20.17
CA ASP A 159 -6.86 -11.04 -18.97
C ASP A 159 -7.83 -10.91 -17.80
N ALA A 160 -7.32 -11.02 -16.58
CA ALA A 160 -8.11 -10.78 -15.39
C ALA A 160 -8.56 -9.30 -15.32
N ILE A 161 -9.81 -9.07 -14.91
CA ILE A 161 -10.27 -7.74 -14.56
C ILE A 161 -9.46 -7.27 -13.34
N ALA A 162 -8.79 -6.13 -13.46
CA ALA A 162 -7.93 -5.59 -12.42
C ALA A 162 -8.34 -4.16 -12.06
N TYR A 163 -8.30 -3.86 -10.77
CA TYR A 163 -8.49 -2.51 -10.24
C TYR A 163 -7.12 -1.94 -9.87
N GLY A 164 -6.50 -1.21 -10.80
CA GLY A 164 -5.28 -0.44 -10.54
C GLY A 164 -5.61 0.75 -9.64
N ILE A 165 -4.92 0.82 -8.51
CA ILE A 165 -5.08 1.86 -7.50
C ILE A 165 -3.76 2.47 -7.12
N THR A 166 -3.78 3.76 -6.80
CA THR A 166 -2.67 4.45 -6.12
C THR A 166 -3.18 4.93 -4.76
N VAL A 167 -2.51 4.47 -3.72
CA VAL A 167 -2.74 4.88 -2.33
C VAL A 167 -1.72 5.93 -1.97
N SER A 168 -2.16 7.15 -1.66
CA SER A 168 -1.29 8.18 -1.10
C SER A 168 -1.26 8.05 0.41
N ALA A 169 -0.05 7.95 0.97
CA ALA A 169 0.17 7.89 2.40
C ALA A 169 0.26 9.30 2.99
N TYR A 170 -0.55 9.57 4.00
CA TYR A 170 -0.56 10.84 4.71
C TYR A 170 0.31 10.76 5.98
N PRO A 171 0.96 11.87 6.36
CA PRO A 171 1.77 11.88 7.56
C PRO A 171 0.90 11.79 8.83
N ASP A 172 1.28 10.91 9.76
CA ASP A 172 0.71 10.86 11.10
C ASP A 172 1.15 12.05 11.96
N ALA A 173 0.71 12.11 13.22
CA ALA A 173 1.08 13.17 14.16
C ALA A 173 2.60 13.30 14.42
N ASN A 174 3.41 12.32 13.99
CA ASN A 174 4.86 12.31 14.08
C ASN A 174 5.53 12.56 12.74
N ASN A 175 4.79 12.99 11.71
CA ASN A 175 5.23 13.14 10.32
C ASN A 175 5.74 11.83 9.67
N ILE A 176 5.15 10.69 10.03
CA ILE A 176 5.47 9.40 9.46
C ILE A 176 4.38 9.01 8.46
N THR A 177 4.75 8.85 7.20
CA THR A 177 3.84 8.41 6.12
C THR A 177 3.65 6.90 6.14
N HIS A 178 4.73 6.14 6.29
CA HIS A 178 4.69 4.69 6.46
C HIS A 178 5.83 4.17 7.31
N LYS A 179 5.72 2.92 7.73
CA LYS A 179 6.79 2.18 8.43
C LYS A 179 7.05 0.87 7.72
N GLU A 180 8.31 0.53 7.57
CA GLU A 180 8.74 -0.76 7.06
C GLU A 180 9.37 -1.60 8.17
N TYR A 181 8.87 -2.81 8.33
CA TYR A 181 9.43 -3.81 9.23
C TYR A 181 10.02 -4.94 8.39
N LEU A 182 11.28 -5.28 8.64
CA LEU A 182 11.99 -6.33 7.95
C LEU A 182 12.51 -7.35 8.96
N GLU A 183 12.24 -8.62 8.70
CA GLU A 183 12.89 -9.71 9.40
C GLU A 183 14.36 -9.76 8.98
N GLY A 184 15.25 -9.68 9.96
CA GLY A 184 16.69 -9.72 9.71
C GLY A 184 17.15 -11.05 9.08
N PRO A 185 18.28 -11.09 8.36
CA PRO A 185 18.87 -12.35 7.95
C PRO A 185 19.21 -13.17 9.20
N SER A 186 18.81 -14.46 9.20
CA SER A 186 19.25 -15.37 10.26
C SER A 186 20.77 -15.28 10.38
N ALA A 187 21.27 -15.05 11.58
CA ALA A 187 22.71 -15.10 11.82
C ALA A 187 23.20 -16.47 11.35
N SER A 188 24.05 -16.48 10.32
CA SER A 188 24.71 -17.71 9.92
C SER A 188 25.59 -18.12 11.10
N VAL A 189 25.27 -19.24 11.74
CA VAL A 189 26.11 -19.90 12.74
C VAL A 189 27.33 -20.47 12.02
#